data_e9404760c64e3c93c573b53825cdf60f
#
_entry.id   e9404760c64e3c93c573b53825cdf60f
#
_cell.length_a   1.000
_cell.length_b   1.000
_cell.length_c   1.000
_cell.angle_alpha   90.00
_cell.angle_beta   90.00
_cell.angle_gamma   90.00
#
_symmetry.space_group_name_H-M   'P 1'
#
loop_
_entity.id
_entity.type
_entity.pdbx_description
1 polymer ?
#
loop_
_entity_poly.entity_id
_entity_poly.type
_entity_poly.pdbx_seq_one_letter_code
_entity_poly.pdbx_strand_id
1 'polypeptide(L)'
;LHKAIRRQRQMCIRDRLKNRWKKVGKNKYYFGKNGQAVTGKKNISHYLCYFNKKGVLTRKIDKNKKMVALTYDDGPSVYTPTILKTLKKNDSVATFFVVGSRVSTYSKTVQKAYDNGCQIGNHTYDHKILTRVGKKEVQKQVSKTNRAVKKVIGINPVVMRPPGGATSSNIKSWVGMPSIIWSIDTLDWKTRDSASTQKAVLNHVKDGDIVLMHDLYKATATASQTIIPELTRRGYQLVTVSELAECRGGMKQNKSYSKFPKKQK
;
A
#
# COMPACT_ATOMS: atom_id res chain seq x y z
N LEU A 1 -2.50 2.25 31.54
CA LEU A 1 -3.36 2.18 30.31
C LEU A 1 -4.66 1.43 30.59
N HIS A 2 -4.58 0.27 31.25
CA HIS A 2 -5.77 -0.52 31.62
C HIS A 2 -6.71 0.21 32.59
N LYS A 3 -6.20 1.06 33.51
CA LYS A 3 -7.05 1.81 34.46
C LYS A 3 -7.94 2.85 33.77
N ALA A 4 -7.45 3.58 32.77
CA ALA A 4 -8.25 4.58 32.06
C ALA A 4 -9.35 3.92 31.21
N ILE A 5 -9.04 2.79 30.56
CA ILE A 5 -10.01 2.00 29.78
C ILE A 5 -10.96 1.24 30.71
N ARG A 6 -10.49 0.72 31.86
CA ARG A 6 -11.36 0.12 32.91
C ARG A 6 -12.30 1.12 33.54
N ARG A 7 -11.84 2.34 33.87
CA ARG A 7 -12.73 3.43 34.33
C ARG A 7 -13.84 3.76 33.35
N GLN A 8 -13.55 3.72 32.04
CA GLN A 8 -14.57 3.90 31.01
C GLN A 8 -15.60 2.75 30.96
N ARG A 9 -15.21 1.53 31.34
CA ARG A 9 -16.16 0.39 31.49
C ARG A 9 -17.05 0.50 32.72
N GLN A 10 -16.61 1.25 33.74
CA GLN A 10 -17.37 1.42 35.02
C GLN A 10 -18.17 2.74 35.07
N MET A 11 -17.98 3.67 34.10
CA MET A 11 -18.82 4.86 34.00
C MET A 11 -20.27 4.47 33.66
N CYS A 12 -21.24 5.07 34.35
CA CYS A 12 -22.65 4.95 34.06
C CYS A 12 -22.95 5.06 32.58
N ILE A 13 -23.94 4.31 32.08
CA ILE A 13 -24.33 4.26 30.66
C ILE A 13 -24.55 5.68 30.04
N ARG A 14 -24.92 6.68 30.87
CA ARG A 14 -25.11 8.08 30.46
C ARG A 14 -23.82 8.81 30.09
N ASP A 15 -22.67 8.47 30.65
CA ASP A 15 -21.40 9.21 30.49
C ASP A 15 -20.42 8.56 29.54
N ARG A 16 -20.80 7.46 28.87
CA ARG A 16 -19.95 6.80 27.89
C ARG A 16 -19.74 7.72 26.69
N LEU A 17 -18.46 7.94 26.35
CA LEU A 17 -18.10 8.64 25.12
C LEU A 17 -18.62 7.83 23.92
N LYS A 18 -19.50 8.44 23.10
CA LYS A 18 -20.04 7.84 21.88
C LYS A 18 -19.68 8.72 20.70
N ASN A 19 -19.28 8.10 19.59
CA ASN A 19 -18.89 8.78 18.33
C ASN A 19 -17.88 9.93 18.54
N ARG A 20 -16.95 9.77 19.45
CA ARG A 20 -16.00 10.83 19.86
C ARG A 20 -14.56 10.35 19.88
N TRP A 21 -13.67 11.27 19.55
CA TRP A 21 -12.25 11.13 19.75
C TRP A 21 -11.85 11.38 21.20
N LYS A 22 -10.90 10.62 21.70
CA LYS A 22 -10.28 10.82 23.02
C LYS A 22 -8.76 10.69 22.88
N LYS A 23 -8.02 11.65 23.42
CA LYS A 23 -6.57 11.54 23.62
C LYS A 23 -6.30 11.08 25.05
N VAL A 24 -5.44 10.10 25.23
CA VAL A 24 -4.96 9.60 26.52
C VAL A 24 -3.45 9.49 26.45
N GLY A 25 -2.75 10.39 27.11
CA GLY A 25 -1.32 10.57 26.97
C GLY A 25 -0.94 10.86 25.50
N LYS A 26 -0.05 10.05 24.95
CA LYS A 26 0.37 10.17 23.51
C LYS A 26 -0.59 9.50 22.54
N ASN A 27 -1.53 8.70 23.01
CA ASN A 27 -2.39 7.86 22.17
C ASN A 27 -3.73 8.54 21.86
N LYS A 28 -4.25 8.35 20.64
CA LYS A 28 -5.59 8.76 20.22
C LYS A 28 -6.48 7.53 20.04
N TYR A 29 -7.72 7.65 20.48
CA TYR A 29 -8.77 6.64 20.38
C TYR A 29 -10.02 7.24 19.78
N TYR A 30 -10.82 6.41 19.13
CA TYR A 30 -12.17 6.77 18.72
C TYR A 30 -13.16 5.80 19.36
N PHE A 31 -14.19 6.31 20.03
CA PHE A 31 -15.25 5.53 20.64
C PHE A 31 -16.44 5.48 19.69
N GLY A 32 -16.89 4.28 19.35
CA GLY A 32 -18.02 4.06 18.46
C GLY A 32 -19.39 4.35 19.13
N LYS A 33 -20.47 4.07 18.41
CA LYS A 33 -21.86 4.26 18.89
C LYS A 33 -22.14 3.53 20.23
N ASN A 34 -21.52 2.39 20.43
CA ASN A 34 -21.65 1.57 21.66
C ASN A 34 -20.74 2.01 22.82
N GLY A 35 -19.98 3.10 22.63
CA GLY A 35 -19.01 3.57 23.63
C GLY A 35 -17.76 2.71 23.80
N GLN A 36 -17.50 1.79 22.87
CA GLN A 36 -16.27 0.98 22.86
C GLN A 36 -15.22 1.62 21.98
N ALA A 37 -13.94 1.47 22.33
CA ALA A 37 -12.83 1.89 21.48
C ALA A 37 -12.82 1.06 20.20
N VAL A 38 -12.79 1.74 19.06
CA VAL A 38 -12.71 1.11 17.73
C VAL A 38 -11.34 0.46 17.56
N THR A 39 -11.31 -0.72 16.95
CA THR A 39 -10.10 -1.44 16.55
C THR A 39 -10.15 -1.73 15.04
N GLY A 40 -8.99 -2.00 14.43
CA GLY A 40 -8.90 -2.29 13.01
C GLY A 40 -9.13 -1.04 12.15
N LYS A 41 -9.67 -1.25 10.96
CA LYS A 41 -9.90 -0.20 9.97
C LYS A 41 -11.31 0.39 10.11
N LYS A 42 -11.44 1.73 10.08
CA LYS A 42 -12.71 2.43 10.19
C LYS A 42 -12.73 3.73 9.40
N ASN A 43 -13.81 3.96 8.67
CA ASN A 43 -14.13 5.28 8.11
C ASN A 43 -14.79 6.15 9.18
N ILE A 44 -14.21 7.32 9.44
CA ILE A 44 -14.70 8.30 10.41
C ILE A 44 -14.73 9.65 9.74
N SER A 45 -15.92 10.18 9.42
CA SER A 45 -16.09 11.36 8.59
C SER A 45 -15.33 11.19 7.25
N HIS A 46 -14.51 12.16 6.87
CA HIS A 46 -13.69 12.11 5.66
C HIS A 46 -12.32 11.42 5.86
N TYR A 47 -12.13 10.74 6.99
CA TYR A 47 -10.87 10.01 7.27
C TYR A 47 -11.05 8.50 7.13
N LEU A 48 -10.03 7.85 6.55
CA LEU A 48 -9.78 6.43 6.70
C LEU A 48 -8.78 6.24 7.83
N CYS A 49 -9.19 5.55 8.89
CA CYS A 49 -8.43 5.40 10.14
C CYS A 49 -8.09 3.93 10.40
N TYR A 50 -6.88 3.70 10.91
CA TYR A 50 -6.41 2.39 11.34
C TYR A 50 -6.12 2.42 12.83
N PHE A 51 -6.61 1.42 13.56
CA PHE A 51 -6.42 1.27 14.99
C PHE A 51 -5.81 -0.11 15.27
N ASN A 52 -4.86 -0.18 16.17
CA ASN A 52 -4.32 -1.46 16.62
C ASN A 52 -5.32 -2.24 17.52
N LYS A 53 -4.94 -3.45 17.92
CA LYS A 53 -5.76 -4.32 18.80
C LYS A 53 -6.12 -3.68 20.15
N LYS A 54 -5.36 -2.64 20.58
CA LYS A 54 -5.62 -1.88 21.82
C LYS A 54 -6.49 -0.64 21.57
N GLY A 55 -6.98 -0.42 20.35
CA GLY A 55 -7.79 0.74 19.95
C GLY A 55 -6.99 2.04 19.76
N VAL A 56 -5.66 1.98 19.73
CA VAL A 56 -4.82 3.16 19.49
C VAL A 56 -4.78 3.45 17.99
N LEU A 57 -5.04 4.70 17.62
CA LEU A 57 -4.89 5.17 16.24
C LEU A 57 -3.41 5.04 15.81
N THR A 58 -3.17 4.28 14.76
CA THR A 58 -1.84 4.06 14.18
C THR A 58 -1.62 4.81 12.87
N ARG A 59 -2.70 5.02 12.08
CA ARG A 59 -2.64 5.71 10.80
C ARG A 59 -3.97 6.39 10.50
N LYS A 60 -3.91 7.58 9.88
CA LYS A 60 -5.08 8.37 9.49
C LYS A 60 -4.84 8.99 8.11
N ILE A 61 -5.72 8.72 7.17
CA ILE A 61 -5.68 9.23 5.80
C ILE A 61 -6.85 10.19 5.62
N ASP A 62 -6.55 11.39 5.15
CA ASP A 62 -7.55 12.42 4.86
C ASP A 62 -8.00 12.29 3.40
N LYS A 63 -9.25 11.88 3.16
CA LYS A 63 -9.80 11.66 1.82
C LYS A 63 -9.94 12.96 1.00
N ASN A 64 -9.85 14.12 1.64
CA ASN A 64 -9.93 15.41 0.95
C ASN A 64 -8.58 15.87 0.39
N LYS A 65 -7.47 15.38 0.94
CA LYS A 65 -6.12 15.69 0.47
C LYS A 65 -5.77 14.92 -0.80
N LYS A 66 -4.80 15.46 -1.55
CA LYS A 66 -4.18 14.77 -2.69
C LYS A 66 -3.49 13.49 -2.22
N MET A 67 -3.61 12.42 -3.00
CA MET A 67 -3.01 11.12 -2.72
C MET A 67 -2.28 10.61 -3.95
N VAL A 68 -1.22 9.85 -3.74
CA VAL A 68 -0.52 9.11 -4.78
C VAL A 68 -0.01 7.78 -4.23
N ALA A 69 -0.07 6.73 -5.05
CA ALA A 69 0.52 5.44 -4.73
C ALA A 69 1.87 5.30 -5.45
N LEU A 70 2.97 5.36 -4.69
CA LEU A 70 4.26 4.94 -5.19
C LEU A 70 4.30 3.42 -5.18
N THR A 71 4.72 2.81 -6.29
CA THR A 71 4.77 1.36 -6.42
C THR A 71 6.14 0.92 -6.95
N TYR A 72 6.61 -0.21 -6.43
CA TYR A 72 7.91 -0.78 -6.78
C TYR A 72 7.73 -2.22 -7.20
N ASP A 73 8.24 -2.56 -8.38
CA ASP A 73 8.16 -3.89 -8.98
C ASP A 73 9.49 -4.65 -8.87
N ASP A 74 9.44 -5.96 -9.13
CA ASP A 74 10.56 -6.90 -9.27
C ASP A 74 11.35 -7.22 -8.01
N GLY A 75 11.15 -6.47 -6.94
CA GLY A 75 11.80 -6.71 -5.67
C GLY A 75 11.28 -7.96 -4.94
N PRO A 76 11.70 -8.15 -3.71
CA PRO A 76 12.64 -7.32 -2.94
C PRO A 76 14.10 -7.45 -3.40
N SER A 77 14.92 -6.44 -3.07
CA SER A 77 16.34 -6.41 -3.37
C SER A 77 17.17 -5.80 -2.22
N VAL A 78 18.48 -5.71 -2.42
CA VAL A 78 19.39 -5.03 -1.49
C VAL A 78 19.12 -3.53 -1.36
N TYR A 79 18.40 -2.93 -2.30
CA TYR A 79 18.04 -1.50 -2.29
C TYR A 79 16.70 -1.22 -1.61
N THR A 80 15.83 -2.21 -1.48
CA THR A 80 14.51 -2.07 -0.81
C THR A 80 14.62 -1.46 0.60
N PRO A 81 15.59 -1.85 1.46
CA PRO A 81 15.74 -1.26 2.79
C PRO A 81 15.95 0.26 2.80
N THR A 82 16.66 0.82 1.81
CA THR A 82 16.87 2.27 1.67
C THR A 82 15.56 3.00 1.42
N ILE A 83 14.71 2.45 0.53
CA ILE A 83 13.37 2.99 0.23
C ILE A 83 12.50 2.93 1.49
N LEU A 84 12.48 1.80 2.19
CA LEU A 84 11.70 1.63 3.43
C LEU A 84 12.13 2.61 4.54
N LYS A 85 13.44 2.88 4.67
CA LYS A 85 13.95 3.88 5.61
C LYS A 85 13.43 5.28 5.28
N THR A 86 13.42 5.64 3.99
CA THR A 86 12.94 6.95 3.51
C THR A 86 11.43 7.08 3.72
N LEU A 87 10.64 6.07 3.37
CA LEU A 87 9.20 6.03 3.62
C LEU A 87 8.88 6.25 5.10
N LYS A 88 9.54 5.48 5.98
CA LYS A 88 9.34 5.58 7.43
C LYS A 88 9.67 6.98 7.98
N LYS A 89 10.78 7.58 7.52
CA LYS A 89 11.19 8.94 7.94
C LYS A 89 10.14 10.00 7.58
N ASN A 90 9.37 9.78 6.51
CA ASN A 90 8.36 10.72 6.01
C ASN A 90 6.92 10.30 6.34
N ASP A 91 6.69 9.39 7.30
CA ASP A 91 5.37 8.85 7.69
C ASP A 91 4.55 8.40 6.47
N SER A 92 5.22 7.77 5.52
CA SER A 92 4.72 7.41 4.21
C SER A 92 4.77 5.90 3.99
N VAL A 93 3.92 5.40 3.11
CA VAL A 93 3.90 3.99 2.69
C VAL A 93 3.90 3.87 1.17
N ALA A 94 4.17 2.67 0.67
CA ALA A 94 4.15 2.33 -0.74
C ALA A 94 3.56 0.92 -0.95
N THR A 95 3.39 0.51 -2.20
CA THR A 95 3.08 -0.87 -2.56
C THR A 95 4.27 -1.51 -3.27
N PHE A 96 4.68 -2.68 -2.80
CA PHE A 96 5.75 -3.47 -3.40
C PHE A 96 5.14 -4.69 -4.10
N PHE A 97 5.24 -4.77 -5.42
CA PHE A 97 4.84 -5.94 -6.20
C PHE A 97 6.03 -6.89 -6.29
N VAL A 98 6.04 -7.89 -5.43
CA VAL A 98 7.19 -8.76 -5.23
C VAL A 98 7.18 -9.96 -6.18
N VAL A 99 8.34 -10.30 -6.73
CA VAL A 99 8.59 -11.56 -7.43
C VAL A 99 8.71 -12.67 -6.39
N GLY A 100 7.84 -13.68 -6.49
CA GLY A 100 7.68 -14.70 -5.45
C GLY A 100 8.93 -15.49 -5.12
N SER A 101 9.79 -15.77 -6.11
CA SER A 101 11.07 -16.49 -5.93
C SER A 101 12.08 -15.73 -5.06
N ARG A 102 11.96 -14.41 -4.97
CA ARG A 102 12.87 -13.56 -4.17
C ARG A 102 12.43 -13.41 -2.71
N VAL A 103 11.16 -13.73 -2.40
CA VAL A 103 10.58 -13.49 -1.07
C VAL A 103 11.29 -14.23 0.04
N SER A 104 11.70 -15.48 -0.17
CA SER A 104 12.41 -16.27 0.85
C SER A 104 13.76 -15.67 1.21
N THR A 105 14.56 -15.30 0.21
CA THR A 105 15.89 -14.70 0.37
C THR A 105 15.84 -13.38 1.14
N TYR A 106 14.80 -12.56 0.87
CA TYR A 106 14.61 -11.24 1.48
C TYR A 106 13.44 -11.20 2.48
N SER A 107 13.14 -12.32 3.14
CA SER A 107 11.99 -12.45 4.02
C SER A 107 11.91 -11.37 5.11
N LYS A 108 13.06 -11.05 5.75
CA LYS A 108 13.16 -9.97 6.74
C LYS A 108 12.79 -8.60 6.16
N THR A 109 13.15 -8.33 4.90
CA THR A 109 12.83 -7.08 4.21
C THR A 109 11.34 -6.99 3.88
N VAL A 110 10.74 -8.09 3.41
CA VAL A 110 9.29 -8.19 3.16
C VAL A 110 8.49 -8.00 4.45
N GLN A 111 8.90 -8.68 5.53
CA GLN A 111 8.28 -8.50 6.84
C GLN A 111 8.36 -7.04 7.31
N LYS A 112 9.54 -6.42 7.23
CA LYS A 112 9.75 -5.03 7.61
C LYS A 112 8.92 -4.05 6.77
N ALA A 113 8.76 -4.29 5.46
CA ALA A 113 7.89 -3.50 4.60
C ALA A 113 6.44 -3.55 5.11
N TYR A 114 5.94 -4.75 5.38
CA TYR A 114 4.60 -4.97 5.90
C TYR A 114 4.39 -4.33 7.29
N ASP A 115 5.33 -4.50 8.20
CA ASP A 115 5.27 -3.93 9.57
C ASP A 115 5.29 -2.40 9.56
N ASN A 116 5.92 -1.80 8.55
CA ASN A 116 5.90 -0.35 8.33
C ASN A 116 4.61 0.15 7.65
N GLY A 117 3.62 -0.74 7.40
CA GLY A 117 2.34 -0.40 6.79
C GLY A 117 2.34 -0.37 5.27
N CYS A 118 3.44 -0.78 4.62
CA CYS A 118 3.47 -0.94 3.17
C CYS A 118 2.63 -2.14 2.74
N GLN A 119 2.07 -2.07 1.53
CA GLN A 119 1.35 -3.17 0.93
C GLN A 119 2.30 -4.07 0.15
N ILE A 120 2.11 -5.39 0.28
CA ILE A 120 2.78 -6.39 -0.55
C ILE A 120 1.78 -6.88 -1.60
N GLY A 121 2.11 -6.68 -2.87
CA GLY A 121 1.36 -7.16 -4.03
C GLY A 121 2.08 -8.34 -4.71
N ASN A 122 1.35 -9.06 -5.55
CA ASN A 122 1.86 -10.20 -6.31
C ASN A 122 2.43 -9.73 -7.66
N HIS A 123 3.66 -10.15 -8.00
CA HIS A 123 4.28 -9.87 -9.31
C HIS A 123 4.71 -11.17 -10.01
N THR A 124 3.88 -12.22 -9.91
CA THR A 124 4.18 -13.60 -10.33
C THR A 124 5.34 -14.23 -9.55
N TYR A 125 5.61 -15.53 -9.79
CA TYR A 125 6.64 -16.23 -9.03
C TYR A 125 8.05 -16.03 -9.60
N ASP A 126 8.20 -16.08 -10.92
CA ASP A 126 9.47 -15.97 -11.65
C ASP A 126 9.44 -14.89 -12.76
N HIS A 127 8.56 -13.89 -12.59
CA HIS A 127 8.40 -12.75 -13.51
C HIS A 127 7.94 -13.13 -14.93
N LYS A 128 7.19 -14.24 -15.08
CA LYS A 128 6.64 -14.65 -16.41
C LYS A 128 5.60 -13.67 -16.92
N ILE A 129 5.69 -13.37 -18.23
CA ILE A 129 4.67 -12.62 -18.96
C ILE A 129 3.43 -13.50 -19.11
N LEU A 130 2.37 -13.16 -18.39
CA LEU A 130 1.20 -14.04 -18.25
C LEU A 130 0.42 -14.26 -19.55
N THR A 131 0.47 -13.32 -20.49
CA THR A 131 -0.17 -13.46 -21.81
C THR A 131 0.51 -14.47 -22.73
N ARG A 132 1.70 -14.95 -22.36
CA ARG A 132 2.46 -15.96 -23.13
C ARG A 132 2.30 -17.38 -22.58
N VAL A 133 1.46 -17.57 -21.57
CA VAL A 133 1.30 -18.89 -20.92
C VAL A 133 -0.18 -19.22 -20.69
N GLY A 134 -0.49 -20.52 -20.57
CA GLY A 134 -1.84 -20.99 -20.35
C GLY A 134 -2.35 -20.82 -18.91
N LYS A 135 -3.67 -21.02 -18.72
CA LYS A 135 -4.39 -20.85 -17.45
C LYS A 135 -3.71 -21.55 -16.26
N LYS A 136 -3.32 -22.80 -16.41
CA LYS A 136 -2.67 -23.59 -15.34
C LYS A 136 -1.38 -22.93 -14.85
N GLU A 137 -0.56 -22.43 -15.77
CA GLU A 137 0.69 -21.75 -15.39
C GLU A 137 0.41 -20.38 -14.76
N VAL A 138 -0.55 -19.59 -15.27
CA VAL A 138 -0.96 -18.33 -14.61
C VAL A 138 -1.35 -18.58 -13.16
N GLN A 139 -2.23 -19.54 -12.91
CA GLN A 139 -2.68 -19.88 -11.56
C GLN A 139 -1.54 -20.38 -10.66
N LYS A 140 -0.60 -21.16 -11.22
CA LYS A 140 0.61 -21.63 -10.53
C LYS A 140 1.52 -20.47 -10.13
N GLN A 141 1.77 -19.51 -11.03
CA GLN A 141 2.58 -18.31 -10.78
C GLN A 141 1.99 -17.48 -9.64
N VAL A 142 0.69 -17.21 -9.70
CA VAL A 142 -0.03 -16.44 -8.68
C VAL A 142 -0.04 -17.17 -7.34
N SER A 143 -0.40 -18.44 -7.31
CA SER A 143 -0.53 -19.21 -6.06
C SER A 143 0.81 -19.47 -5.37
N LYS A 144 1.90 -19.68 -6.12
CA LYS A 144 3.25 -19.82 -5.55
C LYS A 144 3.70 -18.53 -4.86
N THR A 145 3.49 -17.38 -5.50
CA THR A 145 3.82 -16.07 -4.90
C THR A 145 2.98 -15.81 -3.67
N ASN A 146 1.67 -16.06 -3.74
CA ASN A 146 0.79 -15.89 -2.58
C ASN A 146 1.24 -16.73 -1.39
N ARG A 147 1.61 -18.00 -1.61
CA ARG A 147 2.14 -18.87 -0.55
C ARG A 147 3.45 -18.35 0.03
N ALA A 148 4.39 -17.90 -0.83
CA ALA A 148 5.66 -17.36 -0.38
C ALA A 148 5.46 -16.12 0.49
N VAL A 149 4.61 -15.18 0.07
CA VAL A 149 4.28 -13.98 0.83
C VAL A 149 3.54 -14.32 2.14
N LYS A 150 2.53 -15.19 2.07
CA LYS A 150 1.76 -15.61 3.27
C LYS A 150 2.64 -16.25 4.33
N LYS A 151 3.65 -17.02 3.93
CA LYS A 151 4.61 -17.65 4.86
C LYS A 151 5.39 -16.59 5.67
N VAL A 152 5.62 -15.40 5.10
CA VAL A 152 6.38 -14.33 5.74
C VAL A 152 5.49 -13.40 6.56
N ILE A 153 4.38 -12.88 5.96
CA ILE A 153 3.56 -11.83 6.60
C ILE A 153 2.19 -12.31 7.10
N GLY A 154 1.90 -13.61 7.00
CA GLY A 154 0.66 -14.23 7.52
C GLY A 154 -0.57 -14.07 6.65
N ILE A 155 -0.55 -13.19 5.62
CA ILE A 155 -1.69 -12.93 4.73
C ILE A 155 -1.30 -13.07 3.25
N ASN A 156 -2.29 -13.34 2.39
CA ASN A 156 -2.09 -13.34 0.96
C ASN A 156 -2.11 -11.90 0.40
N PRO A 157 -1.35 -11.61 -0.68
CA PRO A 157 -1.57 -10.43 -1.50
C PRO A 157 -3.03 -10.34 -1.98
N VAL A 158 -3.58 -9.13 -2.02
CA VAL A 158 -4.96 -8.85 -2.47
C VAL A 158 -5.00 -8.08 -3.79
N VAL A 159 -3.83 -7.71 -4.31
CA VAL A 159 -3.63 -7.07 -5.62
C VAL A 159 -2.46 -7.72 -6.32
N MET A 160 -2.48 -7.69 -7.65
CA MET A 160 -1.31 -8.07 -8.43
C MET A 160 -0.98 -7.02 -9.47
N ARG A 161 0.26 -7.04 -9.93
CA ARG A 161 0.67 -6.39 -11.18
C ARG A 161 1.22 -7.45 -12.10
N PRO A 162 0.61 -7.65 -13.30
CA PRO A 162 1.18 -8.58 -14.27
C PRO A 162 2.51 -8.02 -14.81
N PRO A 163 3.55 -8.85 -14.94
CA PRO A 163 4.82 -8.44 -15.51
C PRO A 163 4.65 -7.76 -16.87
N GLY A 164 5.34 -6.62 -17.06
CA GLY A 164 5.22 -5.77 -18.24
C GLY A 164 3.83 -5.13 -18.44
N GLY A 165 2.96 -5.16 -17.43
CA GLY A 165 1.57 -4.69 -17.56
C GLY A 165 0.71 -5.55 -18.47
N ALA A 166 1.23 -6.67 -18.97
CA ALA A 166 0.60 -7.50 -19.98
C ALA A 166 -0.61 -8.26 -19.40
N THR A 167 -1.82 -7.87 -19.82
CA THR A 167 -3.07 -8.46 -19.33
C THR A 167 -4.12 -8.60 -20.45
N SER A 168 -5.09 -9.46 -20.23
CA SER A 168 -6.27 -9.67 -21.07
C SER A 168 -7.47 -10.01 -20.19
N SER A 169 -8.67 -10.13 -20.77
CA SER A 169 -9.86 -10.55 -20.02
C SER A 169 -9.67 -11.93 -19.39
N ASN A 170 -9.07 -12.86 -20.13
CA ASN A 170 -8.76 -14.20 -19.62
C ASN A 170 -7.76 -14.14 -18.46
N ILE A 171 -6.67 -13.41 -18.60
CA ILE A 171 -5.66 -13.27 -17.53
C ILE A 171 -6.29 -12.70 -16.26
N LYS A 172 -7.10 -11.64 -16.37
CA LYS A 172 -7.79 -11.05 -15.22
C LYS A 172 -8.68 -12.06 -14.50
N SER A 173 -9.43 -12.85 -15.26
CA SER A 173 -10.29 -13.91 -14.71
C SER A 173 -9.47 -15.02 -14.03
N TRP A 174 -8.37 -15.47 -14.64
CA TRP A 174 -7.54 -16.55 -14.11
C TRP A 174 -6.74 -16.15 -12.86
N VAL A 175 -6.38 -14.87 -12.76
CA VAL A 175 -5.71 -14.27 -11.59
C VAL A 175 -6.64 -14.14 -10.39
N GLY A 176 -7.91 -13.78 -10.60
CA GLY A 176 -8.93 -13.71 -9.55
C GLY A 176 -8.78 -12.55 -8.58
N MET A 177 -7.90 -11.56 -8.85
CA MET A 177 -7.73 -10.35 -8.02
C MET A 177 -7.59 -9.11 -8.90
N PRO A 178 -7.72 -7.88 -8.33
CA PRO A 178 -7.50 -6.64 -9.07
C PRO A 178 -6.09 -6.59 -9.68
N SER A 179 -6.00 -6.25 -10.97
CA SER A 179 -4.75 -6.02 -11.67
C SER A 179 -4.39 -4.53 -11.63
N ILE A 180 -3.24 -4.21 -11.09
CA ILE A 180 -2.77 -2.83 -10.92
C ILE A 180 -1.75 -2.50 -11.99
N ILE A 181 -2.09 -1.56 -12.83
CA ILE A 181 -1.19 -0.98 -13.84
C ILE A 181 -0.64 0.33 -13.26
N TRP A 182 -0.29 1.29 -14.07
CA TRP A 182 0.24 2.61 -13.67
C TRP A 182 -0.28 3.71 -14.58
N SER A 183 -0.25 4.92 -14.09
CA SER A 183 -0.51 6.14 -14.84
C SER A 183 0.78 6.91 -15.15
N ILE A 184 1.85 6.63 -14.40
CA ILE A 184 3.18 7.20 -14.64
C ILE A 184 4.19 6.05 -14.70
N ASP A 185 4.83 5.87 -15.87
CA ASP A 185 6.00 5.03 -16.03
C ASP A 185 7.25 5.92 -15.92
N THR A 186 8.09 5.64 -14.95
CA THR A 186 9.31 6.43 -14.74
C THR A 186 10.43 6.05 -15.70
N LEU A 187 10.30 4.92 -16.40
CA LEU A 187 11.34 4.33 -17.24
C LEU A 187 12.66 4.10 -16.49
N ASP A 188 12.64 3.99 -15.16
CA ASP A 188 13.82 3.78 -14.32
C ASP A 188 14.56 2.48 -14.67
N TRP A 189 13.82 1.46 -15.12
CA TRP A 189 14.34 0.20 -15.61
C TRP A 189 15.18 0.36 -16.89
N LYS A 190 14.91 1.38 -17.69
CA LYS A 190 15.61 1.70 -18.94
C LYS A 190 16.74 2.70 -18.71
N THR A 191 16.44 3.83 -18.06
CA THR A 191 17.39 4.93 -17.90
C THR A 191 18.46 4.66 -16.86
N ARG A 192 18.12 3.92 -15.79
CA ARG A 192 19.01 3.68 -14.63
C ARG A 192 19.58 4.99 -14.06
N ASP A 193 18.87 6.09 -14.26
CA ASP A 193 19.25 7.43 -13.85
C ASP A 193 18.27 8.00 -12.81
N SER A 194 18.85 8.49 -11.71
CA SER A 194 18.08 8.99 -10.57
C SER A 194 17.39 10.32 -10.90
N ALA A 195 18.05 11.22 -11.64
CA ALA A 195 17.50 12.52 -11.98
C ALA A 195 16.34 12.39 -12.97
N SER A 196 16.48 11.51 -13.96
CA SER A 196 15.40 11.16 -14.90
C SER A 196 14.18 10.61 -14.18
N THR A 197 14.39 9.65 -13.25
CA THR A 197 13.32 9.08 -12.43
C THR A 197 12.61 10.14 -11.58
N GLN A 198 13.36 11.06 -10.97
CA GLN A 198 12.79 12.17 -10.20
C GLN A 198 11.92 13.08 -11.08
N LYS A 199 12.45 13.50 -12.25
CA LYS A 199 11.73 14.36 -13.21
C LYS A 199 10.43 13.69 -13.67
N ALA A 200 10.47 12.40 -14.01
CA ALA A 200 9.30 11.65 -14.45
C ALA A 200 8.17 11.67 -13.44
N VAL A 201 8.48 11.59 -12.14
CA VAL A 201 7.47 11.66 -11.08
C VAL A 201 7.09 13.10 -10.78
N LEU A 202 8.07 13.95 -10.40
CA LEU A 202 7.79 15.25 -9.79
C LEU A 202 7.16 16.26 -10.74
N ASN A 203 7.35 16.11 -12.05
CA ASN A 203 6.78 16.99 -13.08
C ASN A 203 5.40 16.56 -13.56
N HIS A 204 5.00 15.30 -13.35
CA HIS A 204 3.77 14.77 -13.97
C HIS A 204 2.72 14.29 -12.95
N VAL A 205 3.10 14.09 -11.68
CA VAL A 205 2.23 13.49 -10.68
C VAL A 205 0.98 14.34 -10.41
N LYS A 206 -0.17 13.65 -10.38
CA LYS A 206 -1.49 14.22 -10.06
C LYS A 206 -2.18 13.41 -8.97
N ASP A 207 -3.25 13.96 -8.40
CA ASP A 207 -4.07 13.25 -7.40
C ASP A 207 -4.68 11.97 -7.98
N GLY A 208 -4.43 10.87 -7.31
CA GLY A 208 -4.93 9.55 -7.69
C GLY A 208 -4.02 8.74 -8.59
N ASP A 209 -2.84 9.23 -8.91
CA ASP A 209 -1.88 8.50 -9.75
C ASP A 209 -1.27 7.30 -9.04
N ILE A 210 -0.91 6.31 -9.87
CA ILE A 210 -0.10 5.15 -9.51
C ILE A 210 1.21 5.26 -10.29
N VAL A 211 2.32 5.33 -9.58
CA VAL A 211 3.66 5.49 -10.16
C VAL A 211 4.37 4.15 -10.20
N LEU A 212 4.88 3.75 -11.38
CA LEU A 212 5.73 2.58 -11.57
C LEU A 212 7.18 2.94 -11.37
N MET A 213 7.84 2.21 -10.49
CA MET A 213 9.28 2.16 -10.26
C MET A 213 9.72 0.73 -9.98
N HIS A 214 11.02 0.48 -9.89
CA HIS A 214 11.56 -0.86 -9.60
C HIS A 214 12.60 -0.77 -8.48
N ASP A 215 12.40 -1.50 -7.39
CA ASP A 215 13.35 -1.50 -6.25
C ASP A 215 14.56 -2.41 -6.45
N LEU A 216 14.82 -2.81 -7.70
CA LEU A 216 16.02 -3.53 -8.12
C LEU A 216 17.24 -2.61 -8.33
N TYR A 217 17.03 -1.30 -8.46
CA TYR A 217 18.06 -0.40 -8.94
C TYR A 217 18.49 0.62 -7.90
N LYS A 218 19.82 0.82 -7.78
CA LYS A 218 20.40 1.86 -6.92
C LYS A 218 19.86 3.24 -7.28
N ALA A 219 19.76 3.55 -8.59
CA ALA A 219 19.25 4.82 -9.08
C ALA A 219 17.83 5.12 -8.58
N THR A 220 16.93 4.14 -8.62
CA THR A 220 15.56 4.27 -8.11
C THR A 220 15.52 4.47 -6.59
N ALA A 221 16.35 3.73 -5.85
CA ALA A 221 16.45 3.92 -4.40
C ALA A 221 16.95 5.34 -4.06
N THR A 222 17.93 5.85 -4.80
CA THR A 222 18.42 7.23 -4.69
C THR A 222 17.34 8.24 -5.06
N ALA A 223 16.64 8.05 -6.19
CA ALA A 223 15.53 8.91 -6.60
C ALA A 223 14.43 8.98 -5.53
N SER A 224 14.11 7.84 -4.91
CA SER A 224 13.09 7.76 -3.86
C SER A 224 13.42 8.61 -2.63
N GLN A 225 14.71 8.84 -2.33
CA GLN A 225 15.14 9.71 -1.23
C GLN A 225 14.80 11.18 -1.46
N THR A 226 14.59 11.59 -2.71
CA THR A 226 14.14 12.93 -3.11
C THR A 226 12.63 12.96 -3.36
N ILE A 227 12.10 12.00 -4.10
CA ILE A 227 10.68 11.93 -4.49
C ILE A 227 9.75 11.91 -3.26
N ILE A 228 10.04 11.05 -2.29
CA ILE A 228 9.18 10.83 -1.13
C ILE A 228 9.02 12.10 -0.29
N PRO A 229 10.09 12.75 0.22
CA PRO A 229 9.95 13.98 0.99
C PRO A 229 9.37 15.13 0.17
N GLU A 230 9.71 15.25 -1.12
CA GLU A 230 9.20 16.33 -1.97
C GLU A 230 7.68 16.21 -2.21
N LEU A 231 7.17 15.01 -2.49
CA LEU A 231 5.72 14.80 -2.61
C LEU A 231 4.99 15.10 -1.30
N THR A 232 5.57 14.70 -0.17
CA THR A 232 5.02 15.01 1.15
C THR A 232 4.97 16.52 1.38
N ARG A 233 6.05 17.25 1.03
CA ARG A 233 6.14 18.71 1.10
C ARG A 233 5.10 19.41 0.20
N ARG A 234 4.80 18.84 -0.98
CA ARG A 234 3.74 19.30 -1.90
C ARG A 234 2.33 18.97 -1.41
N GLY A 235 2.18 18.38 -0.22
CA GLY A 235 0.91 18.07 0.42
C GLY A 235 0.25 16.77 -0.06
N TYR A 236 0.96 15.92 -0.80
CA TYR A 236 0.46 14.58 -1.11
C TYR A 236 0.57 13.66 0.10
N GLN A 237 -0.45 12.85 0.30
CA GLN A 237 -0.38 11.68 1.16
C GLN A 237 0.08 10.49 0.31
N LEU A 238 1.23 9.90 0.68
CA LEU A 238 1.73 8.68 0.06
C LEU A 238 1.01 7.50 0.70
N VAL A 239 0.23 6.80 -0.09
CA VAL A 239 -0.66 5.72 0.36
C VAL A 239 -0.39 4.44 -0.41
N THR A 240 -0.83 3.30 0.12
CA THR A 240 -0.82 2.05 -0.65
C THR A 240 -1.89 2.08 -1.74
N VAL A 241 -1.76 1.23 -2.75
CA VAL A 241 -2.78 1.12 -3.81
C VAL A 241 -4.15 0.78 -3.23
N SER A 242 -4.21 -0.13 -2.25
CA SER A 242 -5.49 -0.48 -1.61
C SER A 242 -6.09 0.68 -0.81
N GLU A 243 -5.28 1.49 -0.12
CA GLU A 243 -5.74 2.69 0.57
C GLU A 243 -6.24 3.75 -0.42
N LEU A 244 -5.49 3.97 -1.52
CA LEU A 244 -5.88 4.90 -2.57
C LEU A 244 -7.23 4.51 -3.17
N ALA A 245 -7.37 3.24 -3.57
CA ALA A 245 -8.60 2.71 -4.12
C ALA A 245 -9.78 2.87 -3.13
N GLU A 246 -9.60 2.49 -1.87
CA GLU A 246 -10.65 2.60 -0.86
C GLU A 246 -11.10 4.05 -0.64
N CYS A 247 -10.17 4.99 -0.67
CA CYS A 247 -10.50 6.41 -0.56
C CYS A 247 -11.19 6.98 -1.81
N ARG A 248 -11.13 6.31 -2.96
CA ARG A 248 -11.58 6.78 -4.28
C ARG A 248 -12.65 5.91 -4.94
N GLY A 249 -13.29 4.99 -4.22
CA GLY A 249 -14.43 4.21 -4.73
C GLY A 249 -14.22 2.71 -4.80
N GLY A 250 -13.06 2.22 -4.39
CA GLY A 250 -12.78 0.79 -4.27
C GLY A 250 -12.27 0.12 -5.54
N MET A 251 -11.96 -1.17 -5.41
CA MET A 251 -11.53 -2.05 -6.50
C MET A 251 -12.44 -3.28 -6.56
N LYS A 252 -12.64 -3.80 -7.77
CA LYS A 252 -13.35 -5.07 -8.02
C LYS A 252 -12.35 -6.11 -8.53
N GLN A 253 -12.59 -7.38 -8.21
CA GLN A 253 -11.86 -8.51 -8.80
C GLN A 253 -11.98 -8.49 -10.33
N ASN A 254 -11.03 -9.08 -11.01
CA ASN A 254 -11.01 -9.23 -12.47
C ASN A 254 -11.07 -7.92 -13.27
N LYS A 255 -10.71 -6.80 -12.63
CA LYS A 255 -10.59 -5.47 -13.28
C LYS A 255 -9.15 -4.97 -13.20
N SER A 256 -8.81 -4.07 -14.14
CA SER A 256 -7.51 -3.37 -14.14
C SER A 256 -7.70 -1.92 -13.76
N TYR A 257 -6.72 -1.38 -13.06
CA TYR A 257 -6.71 0.00 -12.58
C TYR A 257 -5.33 0.62 -12.80
N SER A 258 -5.29 1.77 -13.46
CA SER A 258 -4.06 2.54 -13.67
C SER A 258 -3.98 3.80 -12.81
N LYS A 259 -5.11 4.27 -12.29
CA LYS A 259 -5.25 5.44 -11.41
C LYS A 259 -6.59 5.42 -10.68
N PHE A 260 -6.69 6.21 -9.63
CA PHE A 260 -7.93 6.40 -8.85
C PHE A 260 -8.19 7.90 -8.65
N PRO A 261 -8.70 8.61 -9.65
CA PRO A 261 -8.96 10.04 -9.55
C PRO A 261 -10.05 10.33 -8.51
N LYS A 262 -10.00 11.51 -7.91
CA LYS A 262 -11.09 12.00 -7.07
C LYS A 262 -12.33 12.15 -7.95
N LYS A 263 -13.44 11.55 -7.55
CA LYS A 263 -14.71 11.77 -8.25
C LYS A 263 -15.07 13.25 -8.13
N GLN A 264 -15.31 13.91 -9.23
CA GLN A 264 -15.98 15.20 -9.21
C GLN A 264 -17.38 14.97 -8.62
N LYS A 265 -17.76 15.86 -7.69
CA LYS A 265 -19.11 15.88 -7.12
C LYS A 265 -20.07 16.41 -8.15
#